data_2f8096ebdb3e781f3ce331170932e4ef
#
_entry.id   2f8096ebdb3e781f3ce331170932e4ef
#
_cell.length_a   1.000
_cell.length_b   1.000
_cell.length_c   1.000
_cell.angle_alpha   90.00
_cell.angle_beta   90.00
_cell.angle_gamma   90.00
#
_symmetry.space_group_name_H-M   'P 1'
#
loop_
_entity.id
_entity.type
_entity.pdbx_description
1 polymer ?
#
loop_
_entity_poly.entity_id
_entity_poly.type
_entity_poly.pdbx_seq_one_letter_code
_entity_poly.pdbx_strand_id
1 'polypeptide(L)'
;IHNLLQGEQQNMHSLIDDLAAVRALIQLYIDGSNGDTAKLEQAFHGDARMFGRIGDNPTGSGPIADFISYIGENPGNAGPNYLAYVRTIDLSGDAGVAVLVETDYLGHDFVDYFSVARIDGVWKITNKTYAEVGLTQPPS
;
A
#
# COMPACT_ATOMS: atom_id res chain seq x y z
N ILE A 1 -6.72 6.75 39.08
CA ILE A 1 -7.24 5.51 38.50
C ILE A 1 -8.24 5.81 37.40
N HIS A 2 -9.20 6.69 37.65
CA HIS A 2 -10.22 7.05 36.67
C HIS A 2 -9.61 7.70 35.42
N ASN A 3 -8.62 8.59 35.58
CA ASN A 3 -7.94 9.24 34.47
C ASN A 3 -7.09 8.27 33.63
N LEU A 4 -6.52 7.25 34.26
CA LEU A 4 -5.75 6.20 33.57
C LEU A 4 -6.66 5.38 32.66
N LEU A 5 -7.83 4.97 33.14
CA LEU A 5 -8.79 4.21 32.34
C LEU A 5 -9.30 5.03 31.14
N GLN A 6 -9.55 6.33 31.32
CA GLN A 6 -9.95 7.19 30.22
C GLN A 6 -8.83 7.35 29.20
N GLY A 7 -7.57 7.46 29.64
CA GLY A 7 -6.42 7.55 28.75
C GLY A 7 -6.23 6.28 27.94
N GLU A 8 -6.40 5.10 28.54
CA GLU A 8 -6.33 3.83 27.82
C GLU A 8 -7.44 3.70 26.79
N GLN A 9 -8.67 4.10 27.11
CA GLN A 9 -9.78 4.09 26.18
C GLN A 9 -9.54 5.03 24.99
N GLN A 10 -9.01 6.23 25.24
CA GLN A 10 -8.68 7.19 24.19
C GLN A 10 -7.59 6.65 23.28
N ASN A 11 -6.54 5.99 23.84
CA ASN A 11 -5.49 5.37 23.04
C ASN A 11 -6.04 4.25 22.16
N MET A 12 -6.96 3.43 22.67
CA MET A 12 -7.60 2.38 21.87
C MET A 12 -8.46 2.95 20.75
N HIS A 13 -9.23 4.02 21.00
CA HIS A 13 -10.00 4.69 19.96
C HIS A 13 -9.10 5.29 18.90
N SER A 14 -8.00 5.95 19.28
CA SER A 14 -7.01 6.47 18.34
C SER A 14 -6.40 5.39 17.48
N LEU A 15 -6.07 4.24 18.06
CA LEU A 15 -5.53 3.10 17.31
C LEU A 15 -6.56 2.57 16.32
N ILE A 16 -7.82 2.42 16.72
CA ILE A 16 -8.89 1.97 15.84
C ILE A 16 -9.06 2.95 14.67
N ASP A 17 -9.06 4.25 14.96
CA ASP A 17 -9.15 5.28 13.93
C ASP A 17 -7.95 5.25 12.98
N ASP A 18 -6.75 5.06 13.51
CA ASP A 18 -5.54 4.96 12.71
C ASP A 18 -5.54 3.72 11.82
N LEU A 19 -5.98 2.58 12.33
CA LEU A 19 -6.13 1.36 11.52
C LEU A 19 -7.13 1.58 10.37
N ALA A 20 -8.25 2.24 10.64
CA ALA A 20 -9.21 2.57 9.60
C ALA A 20 -8.63 3.55 8.57
N ALA A 21 -7.86 4.54 9.02
CA ALA A 21 -7.22 5.52 8.13
C ALA A 21 -6.16 4.86 7.24
N VAL A 22 -5.36 3.95 7.78
CA VAL A 22 -4.36 3.22 6.99
C VAL A 22 -5.04 2.25 6.02
N ARG A 23 -6.13 1.62 6.41
CA ARG A 23 -6.91 0.78 5.49
C ARG A 23 -7.45 1.60 4.32
N ALA A 24 -7.95 2.81 4.58
CA ALA A 24 -8.40 3.74 3.54
C ALA A 24 -7.24 4.20 2.66
N LEU A 25 -6.06 4.41 3.25
CA LEU A 25 -4.84 4.74 2.51
C LEU A 25 -4.47 3.65 1.50
N ILE A 26 -4.54 2.38 1.92
CA ILE A 26 -4.27 1.26 1.01
C ILE A 26 -5.34 1.16 -0.08
N GLN A 27 -6.59 1.48 0.23
CA GLN A 27 -7.63 1.52 -0.80
C GLN A 27 -7.36 2.60 -1.87
N LEU A 28 -6.82 3.77 -1.47
CA LEU A 28 -6.35 4.77 -2.43
C LEU A 28 -5.27 4.21 -3.34
N TYR A 29 -4.34 3.43 -2.78
CA TYR A 29 -3.31 2.77 -3.58
C TYR A 29 -3.93 1.78 -4.57
N ILE A 30 -4.87 0.94 -4.13
CA ILE A 30 -5.53 -0.04 -4.99
C ILE A 30 -6.23 0.68 -6.16
N ASP A 31 -7.05 1.67 -5.87
CA ASP A 31 -7.77 2.42 -6.91
C ASP A 31 -6.79 3.17 -7.82
N GLY A 32 -5.77 3.78 -7.22
CA GLY A 32 -4.77 4.55 -7.95
C GLY A 32 -3.94 3.70 -8.89
N SER A 33 -3.50 2.52 -8.45
CA SER A 33 -2.67 1.63 -9.26
C SER A 33 -3.44 1.02 -10.43
N ASN A 34 -4.77 1.11 -10.42
CA ASN A 34 -5.61 0.68 -11.53
C ASN A 34 -6.00 1.82 -12.48
N GLY A 35 -5.36 3.00 -12.34
CA GLY A 35 -5.44 4.07 -13.32
C GLY A 35 -5.70 5.47 -12.80
N ASP A 36 -6.04 5.63 -11.52
CA ASP A 36 -6.32 6.95 -10.94
C ASP A 36 -5.06 7.52 -10.27
N THR A 37 -4.21 8.17 -11.05
CA THR A 37 -2.92 8.68 -10.56
C THR A 37 -3.06 9.75 -9.49
N ALA A 38 -4.16 10.51 -9.48
CA ALA A 38 -4.41 11.49 -8.41
C ALA A 38 -4.52 10.80 -7.04
N LYS A 39 -5.11 9.62 -6.99
CA LYS A 39 -5.18 8.82 -5.75
C LYS A 39 -3.81 8.30 -5.34
N LEU A 40 -2.94 7.92 -6.28
CA LEU A 40 -1.56 7.55 -5.97
C LEU A 40 -0.79 8.74 -5.39
N GLU A 41 -0.93 9.91 -5.97
CA GLU A 41 -0.29 11.12 -5.45
C GLU A 41 -0.78 11.47 -4.05
N GLN A 42 -2.04 11.21 -3.77
CA GLN A 42 -2.60 11.40 -2.43
C GLN A 42 -2.08 10.35 -1.44
N ALA A 43 -1.92 9.10 -1.88
CA ALA A 43 -1.53 8.00 -1.01
C ALA A 43 -0.04 8.05 -0.63
N PHE A 44 0.83 8.40 -1.55
CA PHE A 44 2.28 8.38 -1.35
C PHE A 44 2.82 9.72 -0.86
N HIS A 45 3.80 9.65 0.05
CA HIS A 45 4.66 10.79 0.31
C HIS A 45 5.49 11.09 -0.95
N GLY A 46 5.77 12.37 -1.22
CA GLY A 46 6.50 12.77 -2.43
C GLY A 46 7.89 12.18 -2.55
N ASP A 47 8.55 11.91 -1.42
CA ASP A 47 9.90 11.32 -1.38
C ASP A 47 9.88 9.79 -1.26
N ALA A 48 8.73 9.15 -1.39
CA ALA A 48 8.63 7.70 -1.31
C ALA A 48 9.40 7.03 -2.44
N ARG A 49 9.86 5.82 -2.16
CA ARG A 49 10.56 4.98 -3.14
C ARG A 49 9.90 3.62 -3.25
N MET A 50 10.19 2.95 -4.34
CA MET A 50 9.72 1.60 -4.62
C MET A 50 10.91 0.70 -4.91
N PHE A 51 10.86 -0.54 -4.42
CA PHE A 51 11.85 -1.57 -4.69
C PHE A 51 11.18 -2.91 -4.97
N GLY A 52 11.63 -3.57 -6.02
CA GLY A 52 11.13 -4.90 -6.35
C GLY A 52 11.63 -5.38 -7.69
N ARG A 53 11.24 -6.62 -8.03
CA ARG A 53 11.59 -7.28 -9.28
C ARG A 53 10.38 -7.96 -9.87
N ILE A 54 10.29 -7.97 -11.18
CA ILE A 54 9.34 -8.80 -11.92
C ILE A 54 10.20 -9.79 -12.72
N GLY A 55 10.14 -11.08 -12.38
CA GLY A 55 11.04 -12.07 -12.91
C GLY A 55 12.50 -11.71 -12.63
N ASP A 56 13.34 -11.66 -13.66
CA ASP A 56 14.75 -11.26 -13.54
C ASP A 56 14.97 -9.77 -13.81
N ASN A 57 13.89 -9.01 -13.98
CA ASN A 57 13.97 -7.59 -14.36
C ASN A 57 13.97 -6.69 -13.10
N PRO A 58 15.06 -5.95 -12.81
CA PRO A 58 15.15 -5.08 -11.65
C PRO A 58 14.56 -3.69 -11.86
N THR A 59 13.85 -3.43 -12.95
CA THR A 59 13.42 -2.08 -13.34
C THR A 59 12.31 -1.48 -12.47
N GLY A 60 11.79 -2.24 -11.51
CA GLY A 60 10.75 -1.76 -10.61
C GLY A 60 11.25 -0.93 -9.42
N SER A 61 12.53 -0.54 -9.41
CA SER A 61 13.12 0.19 -8.27
C SER A 61 13.38 1.66 -8.63
N GLY A 62 13.07 2.56 -7.72
CA GLY A 62 13.32 3.98 -7.91
C GLY A 62 12.35 4.89 -7.15
N PRO A 63 12.38 6.21 -7.46
CA PRO A 63 11.41 7.14 -6.90
C PRO A 63 9.98 6.74 -7.25
N ILE A 64 9.06 6.90 -6.32
CA ILE A 64 7.65 6.53 -6.56
C ILE A 64 7.02 7.32 -7.71
N ALA A 65 7.54 8.52 -8.00
CA ALA A 65 7.06 9.33 -9.11
C ALA A 65 7.16 8.58 -10.44
N ASP A 66 8.18 7.74 -10.63
CA ASP A 66 8.34 6.94 -11.86
C ASP A 66 7.22 5.91 -12.00
N PHE A 67 6.83 5.27 -10.90
CA PHE A 67 5.71 4.35 -10.87
C PHE A 67 4.39 5.08 -11.21
N ILE A 68 4.16 6.23 -10.60
CA ILE A 68 2.94 7.02 -10.85
C ILE A 68 2.86 7.42 -12.34
N SER A 69 3.98 7.85 -12.92
CA SER A 69 4.04 8.16 -14.35
C SER A 69 3.73 6.94 -15.22
N TYR A 70 4.30 5.78 -14.85
CA TYR A 70 4.03 4.53 -15.57
C TYR A 70 2.53 4.17 -15.54
N ILE A 71 1.88 4.31 -14.39
CA ILE A 71 0.44 4.01 -14.26
C ILE A 71 -0.38 5.00 -15.09
N GLY A 72 0.01 6.27 -15.13
CA GLY A 72 -0.66 7.28 -15.95
C GLY A 72 -0.62 6.95 -17.44
N GLU A 73 0.47 6.37 -17.91
CA GLU A 73 0.65 5.94 -19.31
C GLU A 73 0.04 4.56 -19.59
N ASN A 74 -0.15 3.73 -18.56
CA ASN A 74 -0.62 2.35 -18.67
C ASN A 74 -1.74 2.09 -17.67
N PRO A 75 -2.91 2.70 -17.82
CA PRO A 75 -4.04 2.44 -16.92
C PRO A 75 -4.69 1.09 -17.22
N GLY A 76 -5.44 0.57 -16.24
CA GLY A 76 -6.23 -0.64 -16.43
C GLY A 76 -5.43 -1.94 -16.32
N ASN A 77 -4.52 -2.02 -15.38
CA ASN A 77 -3.61 -3.16 -15.21
C ASN A 77 -4.23 -4.37 -14.49
N ALA A 78 -5.44 -4.24 -13.94
CA ALA A 78 -6.14 -5.35 -13.30
C ALA A 78 -6.66 -6.33 -14.37
N GLY A 79 -6.28 -7.59 -14.23
CA GLY A 79 -6.76 -8.66 -15.12
C GLY A 79 -8.12 -9.22 -14.68
N PRO A 80 -8.66 -10.21 -15.39
CA PRO A 80 -9.98 -10.78 -15.09
C PRO A 80 -10.06 -11.50 -13.73
N ASN A 81 -8.93 -11.94 -13.20
CA ASN A 81 -8.85 -12.64 -11.91
C ASN A 81 -8.25 -11.74 -10.81
N TYR A 82 -8.29 -10.43 -11.00
CA TYR A 82 -7.74 -9.48 -10.05
C TYR A 82 -8.48 -9.55 -8.71
N LEU A 83 -7.72 -9.72 -7.66
CA LEU A 83 -8.18 -9.57 -6.27
C LEU A 83 -7.12 -8.79 -5.51
N ALA A 84 -7.57 -7.99 -4.57
CA ALA A 84 -6.69 -7.26 -3.67
C ALA A 84 -7.23 -7.35 -2.25
N TYR A 85 -6.36 -7.70 -1.30
CA TYR A 85 -6.76 -7.71 0.11
C TYR A 85 -5.60 -7.32 1.01
N VAL A 86 -5.93 -6.65 2.10
CA VAL A 86 -4.96 -6.27 3.13
C VAL A 86 -4.74 -7.47 4.04
N ARG A 87 -3.52 -8.00 4.05
CA ARG A 87 -3.13 -9.14 4.87
C ARG A 87 -2.81 -8.73 6.30
N THR A 88 -2.15 -7.60 6.47
CA THR A 88 -1.65 -7.15 7.77
C THR A 88 -1.58 -5.63 7.80
N ILE A 89 -1.95 -5.05 8.94
CA ILE A 89 -1.62 -3.67 9.31
C ILE A 89 -1.09 -3.72 10.73
N ASP A 90 0.09 -3.16 10.95
CA ASP A 90 0.73 -3.09 12.27
C ASP A 90 1.23 -1.67 12.50
N LEU A 91 0.64 -0.97 13.45
CA LEU A 91 0.90 0.43 13.75
C LEU A 91 1.35 0.62 15.19
N SER A 92 2.29 1.55 15.37
CA SER A 92 2.73 2.03 16.69
C SER A 92 2.87 3.55 16.61
N GLY A 93 1.95 4.29 17.26
CA GLY A 93 1.95 5.75 17.18
C GLY A 93 1.79 6.23 15.74
N ASP A 94 2.74 6.99 15.25
CA ASP A 94 2.69 7.66 13.94
C ASP A 94 3.35 6.85 12.81
N ALA A 95 3.66 5.57 13.03
CA ALA A 95 4.37 4.75 12.05
C ALA A 95 3.90 3.31 12.04
N GLY A 96 4.15 2.62 10.95
CA GLY A 96 3.85 1.20 10.87
C GLY A 96 4.05 0.62 9.49
N VAL A 97 3.44 -0.54 9.30
CA VAL A 97 3.50 -1.29 8.05
C VAL A 97 2.10 -1.75 7.65
N ALA A 98 1.90 -1.90 6.35
CA ALA A 98 0.74 -2.56 5.78
C ALA A 98 1.20 -3.52 4.70
N VAL A 99 0.55 -4.67 4.61
CA VAL A 99 0.87 -5.71 3.62
C VAL A 99 -0.37 -5.96 2.77
N LEU A 100 -0.22 -5.77 1.47
CA LEU A 100 -1.28 -5.96 0.48
C LEU A 100 -0.94 -7.13 -0.42
N VAL A 101 -1.92 -7.99 -0.65
CA VAL A 101 -1.81 -9.07 -1.64
C VAL A 101 -2.66 -8.69 -2.84
N GLU A 102 -2.07 -8.74 -4.03
CA GLU A 102 -2.75 -8.50 -5.30
C GLU A 102 -2.52 -9.68 -6.23
N THR A 103 -3.59 -10.20 -6.82
CA THR A 103 -3.50 -11.25 -7.83
C THR A 103 -3.90 -10.70 -9.19
N ASP A 104 -3.28 -11.22 -10.24
CA ASP A 104 -3.57 -10.88 -11.64
C ASP A 104 -3.51 -9.36 -11.91
N TYR A 105 -2.43 -8.74 -11.45
CA TYR A 105 -2.09 -7.35 -11.75
C TYR A 105 -0.94 -7.36 -12.77
N LEU A 106 -1.14 -6.77 -13.94
CA LEU A 106 -0.20 -6.89 -15.08
C LEU A 106 0.12 -8.35 -15.46
N GLY A 107 -0.82 -9.28 -15.20
CA GLY A 107 -0.61 -10.71 -15.40
C GLY A 107 0.25 -11.39 -14.35
N HIS A 108 0.54 -10.73 -13.25
CA HIS A 108 1.38 -11.23 -12.16
C HIS A 108 0.65 -11.13 -10.82
N ASP A 109 1.13 -11.90 -9.84
CA ASP A 109 0.68 -11.81 -8.46
C ASP A 109 1.77 -11.15 -7.61
N PHE A 110 1.39 -10.26 -6.72
CA PHE A 110 2.33 -9.50 -5.90
C PHE A 110 1.93 -9.52 -4.44
N VAL A 111 2.93 -9.44 -3.58
CA VAL A 111 2.77 -9.04 -2.19
C VAL A 111 3.52 -7.73 -2.02
N ASP A 112 2.79 -6.68 -1.64
CA ASP A 112 3.33 -5.34 -1.44
C ASP A 112 3.50 -5.07 0.05
N TYR A 113 4.70 -4.68 0.43
CA TYR A 113 5.04 -4.28 1.79
C TYR A 113 5.20 -2.77 1.82
N PHE A 114 4.30 -2.11 2.53
CA PHE A 114 4.31 -0.66 2.66
C PHE A 114 4.81 -0.24 4.02
N SER A 115 5.74 0.70 4.06
CA SER A 115 5.98 1.50 5.25
C SER A 115 5.02 2.67 5.22
N VAL A 116 4.37 2.96 6.34
CA VAL A 116 3.42 4.06 6.47
C VAL A 116 3.78 4.94 7.64
N ALA A 117 3.49 6.23 7.53
CA ALA A 117 3.72 7.19 8.59
C ALA A 117 2.65 8.27 8.56
N ARG A 118 2.27 8.77 9.76
CA ARG A 118 1.44 9.96 9.87
C ARG A 118 2.35 11.19 9.89
N ILE A 119 2.24 12.00 8.85
CA ILE A 119 3.06 13.18 8.64
C ILE A 119 2.12 14.38 8.55
N ASP A 120 2.31 15.36 9.41
CA ASP A 120 1.45 16.54 9.49
C ASP A 120 -0.04 16.16 9.63
N GLY A 121 -0.31 15.14 10.45
CA GLY A 121 -1.66 14.66 10.72
C GLY A 121 -2.27 13.77 9.66
N VAL A 122 -1.55 13.44 8.59
CA VAL A 122 -2.05 12.64 7.47
C VAL A 122 -1.20 11.39 7.27
N TRP A 123 -1.85 10.24 7.18
CA TRP A 123 -1.16 8.98 6.87
C TRP A 123 -0.74 8.94 5.41
N LYS A 124 0.53 8.59 5.18
CA LYS A 124 1.14 8.47 3.85
C LYS A 124 1.93 7.18 3.76
N ILE A 125 1.99 6.62 2.55
CA ILE A 125 2.92 5.54 2.23
C ILE A 125 4.28 6.17 1.99
N THR A 126 5.29 5.73 2.72
CA THR A 126 6.65 6.29 2.64
C THR A 126 7.60 5.40 1.86
N ASN A 127 7.29 4.12 1.71
CA ASN A 127 8.07 3.19 0.90
C ASN A 127 7.20 2.00 0.48
N LYS A 128 7.45 1.49 -0.72
CA LYS A 128 6.84 0.27 -1.24
C LYS A 128 7.94 -0.70 -1.62
N THR A 129 7.92 -1.90 -1.01
CA THR A 129 8.77 -3.02 -1.42
C THR A 129 7.84 -4.15 -1.83
N TYR A 130 8.00 -4.70 -3.02
CA TYR A 130 7.11 -5.74 -3.49
C TYR A 130 7.87 -7.01 -3.88
N ALA A 131 7.18 -8.12 -3.77
CA ALA A 131 7.64 -9.42 -4.26
C ALA A 131 6.62 -9.97 -5.25
N GLU A 132 7.11 -10.45 -6.39
CA GLU A 132 6.30 -11.26 -7.29
C GLU A 132 6.18 -12.66 -6.70
N VAL A 133 4.96 -13.20 -6.68
CA VAL A 133 4.65 -14.52 -6.14
C VAL A 133 3.77 -15.28 -7.13
N GLY A 134 3.63 -16.58 -7.00
CA GLY A 134 2.92 -17.41 -7.95
C GLY A 134 1.62 -17.98 -7.41
N LEU A 135 0.68 -17.13 -6.99
CA LEU A 135 -0.57 -17.58 -6.36
C LEU A 135 -1.62 -18.04 -7.37
N THR A 136 -1.66 -17.42 -8.57
CA THR A 136 -2.68 -17.67 -9.58
C THR A 136 -2.12 -18.20 -10.89
N GLN A 137 -0.86 -18.64 -10.91
CA GLN A 137 -0.28 -19.20 -12.12
C GLN A 137 -1.05 -20.46 -12.56
N PRO A 138 -1.41 -20.57 -13.84
CA PRO A 138 -2.05 -21.79 -14.32
C PRO A 138 -1.09 -22.98 -14.18
N PRO A 139 -1.61 -24.19 -13.97
CA PRO A 139 -0.78 -25.38 -13.98
C PRO A 139 -0.11 -25.51 -15.35
N SER A 140 1.18 -25.81 -15.33
CA SER A 140 1.98 -25.97 -16.56
C SER A 140 1.65 -27.26 -17.29
#